data_f1dc83722193a7f4a45e1ad4943e0cdc
#
_entry.id   f1dc83722193a7f4a45e1ad4943e0cdc
#
_cell.length_a   1.000
_cell.length_b   1.000
_cell.length_c   1.000
_cell.angle_alpha   90.00
_cell.angle_beta   90.00
_cell.angle_gamma   90.00
#
_symmetry.space_group_name_H-M   'P 1'
#
loop_
_entity.id
_entity.type
_entity.pdbx_description
1 polymer ?
#
loop_
_entity_poly.entity_id
_entity_poly.type
_entity_poly.pdbx_seq_one_letter_code
_entity_poly.pdbx_strand_id
1 'polypeptide(L)'
;RLLLFTHHSGEPHGILGAQAAATFLERRLSIPSIVVGIERDYAPENLFRFIKDHYRDQEKVAAFSHLCGRKDLFELARELKRDGFTTVLGGPQAREDYRGEPDAGSRPNRFQGLRSSFDIAFQGPVNHLKPDHLKIPGMLVESPWTRDLFLEVDWSNLYLFSDNLKKLDVRLAQVLNAIGCPHAKKSHTATLPPPDHLRDRGIPEMEVRSKGCIFCDVAWDKGYHGLLDRSRVLSQIEGLPESEGRKIPFELIDEFPIRSLGPLIEDVARHGVRLSQINLVCRVDDINAHSSELSDLLSLAMHHDVKILFASIGFESFADRMLSYLCKGITVDDIVRCVETLRRLKLRFVEHLLYRRDEGANHGFIRPTPWDDGEMLREIDTTIFL
;
A
#
# COMPACT_ATOMS: atom_id res chain seq x y z
N ARG A 1 -2.99 -2.17 -27.13
CA ARG A 1 -2.73 -1.63 -25.78
C ARG A 1 -2.20 -2.73 -24.87
N LEU A 2 -1.18 -2.42 -24.09
CA LEU A 2 -0.70 -3.32 -23.04
C LEU A 2 -1.71 -3.36 -21.89
N LEU A 3 -2.06 -4.57 -21.41
CA LEU A 3 -2.91 -4.76 -20.25
C LEU A 3 -2.02 -4.97 -19.02
N LEU A 4 -2.21 -4.12 -18.00
CA LEU A 4 -1.54 -4.24 -16.70
C LEU A 4 -2.57 -4.71 -15.67
N PHE A 5 -2.49 -5.97 -15.30
CA PHE A 5 -3.40 -6.61 -14.35
C PHE A 5 -2.98 -6.35 -12.91
N THR A 6 -3.98 -6.12 -12.06
CA THR A 6 -3.79 -5.97 -10.63
C THR A 6 -5.01 -6.48 -9.87
N HIS A 7 -4.85 -6.79 -8.59
CA HIS A 7 -6.00 -7.03 -7.74
C HIS A 7 -6.75 -5.72 -7.47
N HIS A 8 -8.09 -5.79 -7.42
CA HIS A 8 -8.94 -4.65 -7.04
C HIS A 8 -10.16 -5.13 -6.24
N SER A 9 -10.60 -4.32 -5.28
CA SER A 9 -11.77 -4.65 -4.43
C SER A 9 -13.12 -4.39 -5.10
N GLY A 10 -13.13 -3.65 -6.22
CA GLY A 10 -14.35 -3.14 -6.85
C GLY A 10 -14.77 -1.75 -6.37
N GLU A 11 -14.25 -1.29 -5.23
CA GLU A 11 -14.52 0.04 -4.71
C GLU A 11 -13.95 1.15 -5.62
N PRO A 12 -14.50 2.38 -5.64
CA PRO A 12 -14.08 3.43 -6.57
C PRO A 12 -12.76 4.11 -6.18
N HIS A 13 -11.73 3.33 -5.86
CA HIS A 13 -10.39 3.83 -5.53
C HIS A 13 -9.37 3.56 -6.64
N GLY A 14 -8.46 4.50 -6.82
CA GLY A 14 -7.34 4.36 -7.74
C GLY A 14 -6.18 3.57 -7.12
N ILE A 15 -5.28 3.11 -7.98
CA ILE A 15 -4.08 2.36 -7.60
C ILE A 15 -2.86 3.11 -8.13
N LEU A 16 -2.24 3.96 -7.31
CA LEU A 16 -1.14 4.84 -7.70
C LEU A 16 -0.05 4.12 -8.51
N GLY A 17 0.48 3.02 -7.98
CA GLY A 17 1.61 2.32 -8.59
C GLY A 17 1.30 1.78 -10.00
N ALA A 18 0.19 1.07 -10.15
CA ALA A 18 -0.21 0.49 -11.42
C ALA A 18 -0.60 1.56 -12.45
N GLN A 19 -1.36 2.58 -12.04
CA GLN A 19 -1.81 3.66 -12.94
C GLN A 19 -0.65 4.58 -13.35
N ALA A 20 0.30 4.87 -12.45
CA ALA A 20 1.53 5.58 -12.79
C ALA A 20 2.39 4.78 -13.78
N ALA A 21 2.49 3.45 -13.61
CA ALA A 21 3.21 2.59 -14.54
C ALA A 21 2.57 2.60 -15.93
N ALA A 22 1.25 2.47 -16.03
CA ALA A 22 0.54 2.55 -17.31
C ALA A 22 0.70 3.93 -17.96
N THR A 23 0.62 5.00 -17.18
CA THR A 23 0.83 6.38 -17.66
C THR A 23 2.27 6.59 -18.16
N PHE A 24 3.27 6.05 -17.46
CA PHE A 24 4.67 6.12 -17.87
C PHE A 24 4.89 5.38 -19.20
N LEU A 25 4.37 4.16 -19.32
CA LEU A 25 4.46 3.37 -20.56
C LEU A 25 3.88 4.14 -21.73
N GLU A 26 2.72 4.77 -21.58
CA GLU A 26 2.09 5.53 -22.63
C GLU A 26 2.84 6.83 -22.96
N ARG A 27 3.14 7.67 -21.95
CA ARG A 27 3.69 9.00 -22.17
C ARG A 27 5.20 9.04 -22.46
N ARG A 28 5.95 8.10 -21.90
CA ARG A 28 7.43 8.09 -21.99
C ARG A 28 7.96 7.03 -22.96
N LEU A 29 7.28 5.91 -23.08
CA LEU A 29 7.72 4.82 -23.96
C LEU A 29 6.85 4.64 -25.19
N SER A 30 5.78 5.45 -25.37
CA SER A 30 4.82 5.35 -26.48
C SER A 30 4.17 3.95 -26.59
N ILE A 31 3.96 3.28 -25.45
CA ILE A 31 3.28 2.00 -25.35
C ILE A 31 1.89 2.25 -24.74
N PRO A 32 0.81 2.32 -25.55
CA PRO A 32 -0.53 2.53 -25.04
C PRO A 32 -0.90 1.45 -24.02
N SER A 33 -1.29 1.86 -22.81
CA SER A 33 -1.48 0.94 -21.69
C SER A 33 -2.73 1.28 -20.89
N ILE A 34 -3.36 0.27 -20.32
CA ILE A 34 -4.45 0.42 -19.34
C ILE A 34 -4.24 -0.51 -18.15
N VAL A 35 -4.77 -0.12 -17.00
CA VAL A 35 -4.81 -0.96 -15.81
C VAL A 35 -6.14 -1.72 -15.77
N VAL A 36 -6.07 -3.02 -15.54
CA VAL A 36 -7.22 -3.90 -15.41
C VAL A 36 -7.24 -4.45 -13.98
N GLY A 37 -8.09 -3.87 -13.15
CA GLY A 37 -8.35 -4.35 -11.80
C GLY A 37 -9.22 -5.60 -11.84
N ILE A 38 -8.73 -6.69 -11.28
CA ILE A 38 -9.45 -7.96 -11.22
C ILE A 38 -10.12 -8.08 -9.85
N GLU A 39 -11.44 -8.08 -9.84
CA GLU A 39 -12.25 -8.29 -8.63
C GLU A 39 -12.08 -9.72 -8.11
N ARG A 40 -12.56 -9.97 -6.89
CA ARG A 40 -12.42 -11.30 -6.29
C ARG A 40 -13.30 -12.34 -6.98
N ASP A 41 -14.52 -11.95 -7.32
CA ASP A 41 -15.55 -12.81 -7.90
C ASP A 41 -15.66 -12.57 -9.42
N TYR A 42 -14.61 -12.93 -10.15
CA TYR A 42 -14.59 -12.83 -11.60
C TYR A 42 -14.70 -14.22 -12.27
N ALA A 43 -15.09 -14.26 -13.55
CA ALA A 43 -15.12 -15.47 -14.35
C ALA A 43 -13.76 -15.67 -15.09
N PRO A 44 -12.89 -16.61 -14.67
CA PRO A 44 -11.55 -16.78 -15.25
C PRO A 44 -11.57 -17.04 -16.76
N GLU A 45 -12.53 -17.83 -17.21
CA GLU A 45 -12.69 -18.17 -18.64
C GLU A 45 -13.04 -16.96 -19.50
N ASN A 46 -13.89 -16.07 -18.97
CA ASN A 46 -14.24 -14.82 -19.65
C ASN A 46 -13.05 -13.87 -19.71
N LEU A 47 -12.27 -13.77 -18.64
CA LEU A 47 -11.05 -12.98 -18.61
C LEU A 47 -10.03 -13.50 -19.63
N PHE A 48 -9.78 -14.80 -19.64
CA PHE A 48 -8.84 -15.41 -20.58
C PHE A 48 -9.27 -15.18 -22.05
N ARG A 49 -10.55 -15.36 -22.34
CA ARG A 49 -11.12 -15.07 -23.67
C ARG A 49 -10.94 -13.61 -24.04
N PHE A 50 -11.28 -12.68 -23.14
CA PHE A 50 -11.08 -11.24 -23.34
C PHE A 50 -9.63 -10.92 -23.68
N ILE A 51 -8.66 -11.47 -22.93
CA ILE A 51 -7.24 -11.25 -23.18
C ILE A 51 -6.84 -11.75 -24.57
N LYS A 52 -7.25 -12.96 -24.95
CA LYS A 52 -6.94 -13.53 -26.26
C LYS A 52 -7.51 -12.71 -27.40
N ASP A 53 -8.75 -12.26 -27.27
CA ASP A 53 -9.38 -11.41 -28.27
C ASP A 53 -8.72 -10.04 -28.38
N HIS A 54 -8.32 -9.46 -27.24
CA HIS A 54 -7.60 -8.18 -27.20
C HIS A 54 -6.24 -8.25 -27.92
N TYR A 55 -5.52 -9.38 -27.78
CA TYR A 55 -4.19 -9.55 -28.35
C TYR A 55 -4.15 -10.32 -29.69
N ARG A 56 -5.31 -10.51 -30.35
CA ARG A 56 -5.39 -11.30 -31.60
C ARG A 56 -4.38 -10.86 -32.65
N ASP A 57 -4.22 -9.56 -32.85
CA ASP A 57 -3.38 -8.94 -33.87
C ASP A 57 -2.29 -8.03 -33.28
N GLN A 58 -1.89 -8.26 -32.04
CA GLN A 58 -0.91 -7.45 -31.33
C GLN A 58 0.19 -8.33 -30.71
N GLU A 59 1.31 -7.69 -30.35
CA GLU A 59 2.37 -8.34 -29.56
C GLU A 59 1.79 -8.81 -28.20
N LYS A 60 1.99 -10.09 -27.89
CA LYS A 60 1.43 -10.75 -26.71
C LYS A 60 2.28 -10.46 -25.47
N VAL A 61 2.07 -9.30 -24.85
CA VAL A 61 2.71 -8.93 -23.58
C VAL A 61 1.64 -8.63 -22.53
N ALA A 62 1.67 -9.31 -21.40
CA ALA A 62 0.77 -9.09 -20.27
C ALA A 62 1.58 -8.75 -19.01
N ALA A 63 1.30 -7.58 -18.42
CA ALA A 63 1.95 -7.13 -17.20
C ALA A 63 1.05 -7.34 -15.98
N PHE A 64 1.66 -7.57 -14.82
CA PHE A 64 0.97 -7.80 -13.55
C PHE A 64 1.63 -6.99 -12.45
N SER A 65 0.83 -6.39 -11.58
CA SER A 65 1.34 -5.59 -10.45
C SER A 65 0.48 -5.79 -9.21
N HIS A 66 1.13 -5.91 -8.05
CA HIS A 66 0.49 -5.96 -6.74
C HIS A 66 -0.63 -7.03 -6.63
N LEU A 67 -0.25 -8.28 -6.75
CA LEU A 67 -1.21 -9.39 -6.82
C LEU A 67 -1.72 -9.89 -5.45
N CYS A 68 -1.18 -9.41 -4.35
CA CYS A 68 -1.63 -9.73 -2.98
C CYS A 68 -1.80 -11.23 -2.69
N GLY A 69 -0.91 -12.08 -3.21
CA GLY A 69 -1.00 -13.53 -3.03
C GLY A 69 -2.17 -14.21 -3.75
N ARG A 70 -2.79 -13.56 -4.74
CA ARG A 70 -3.89 -14.09 -5.56
C ARG A 70 -3.39 -15.25 -6.44
N LYS A 71 -3.57 -16.47 -5.95
CA LYS A 71 -3.16 -17.72 -6.64
C LYS A 71 -3.78 -17.84 -8.04
N ASP A 72 -5.04 -17.45 -8.17
CA ASP A 72 -5.77 -17.44 -9.44
C ASP A 72 -5.10 -16.55 -10.51
N LEU A 73 -4.57 -15.38 -10.11
CA LEU A 73 -3.84 -14.49 -11.04
C LEU A 73 -2.45 -15.03 -11.37
N PHE A 74 -1.81 -15.77 -10.48
CA PHE A 74 -0.58 -16.50 -10.79
C PHE A 74 -0.82 -17.64 -11.78
N GLU A 75 -1.96 -18.32 -11.66
CA GLU A 75 -2.39 -19.35 -12.60
C GLU A 75 -2.74 -18.76 -13.96
N LEU A 76 -3.48 -17.65 -14.00
CA LEU A 76 -3.74 -16.90 -15.22
C LEU A 76 -2.43 -16.52 -15.94
N ALA A 77 -1.46 -15.94 -15.22
CA ALA A 77 -0.17 -15.58 -15.81
C ALA A 77 0.55 -16.82 -16.40
N ARG A 78 0.49 -17.96 -15.71
CA ARG A 78 1.06 -19.22 -16.18
C ARG A 78 0.39 -19.75 -17.44
N GLU A 79 -0.92 -19.63 -17.54
CA GLU A 79 -1.69 -20.03 -18.73
C GLU A 79 -1.38 -19.11 -19.90
N LEU A 80 -1.32 -17.80 -19.70
CA LEU A 80 -0.92 -16.84 -20.72
C LEU A 80 0.50 -17.12 -21.23
N LYS A 81 1.44 -17.42 -20.35
CA LYS A 81 2.80 -17.80 -20.73
C LYS A 81 2.83 -19.07 -21.60
N ARG A 82 2.00 -20.08 -21.29
CA ARG A 82 1.85 -21.29 -22.13
C ARG A 82 1.23 -20.99 -23.50
N ASP A 83 0.37 -19.95 -23.57
CA ASP A 83 -0.25 -19.49 -24.82
C ASP A 83 0.66 -18.51 -25.63
N GLY A 84 1.93 -18.40 -25.24
CA GLY A 84 2.95 -17.63 -25.96
C GLY A 84 2.99 -16.13 -25.61
N PHE A 85 2.40 -15.72 -24.48
CA PHE A 85 2.58 -14.37 -23.97
C PHE A 85 3.92 -14.21 -23.25
N THR A 86 4.54 -13.05 -23.39
CA THR A 86 5.55 -12.57 -22.45
C THR A 86 4.87 -12.03 -21.23
N THR A 87 5.11 -12.63 -20.07
CA THR A 87 4.48 -12.24 -18.80
C THR A 87 5.45 -11.47 -17.92
N VAL A 88 5.02 -10.28 -17.46
CA VAL A 88 5.87 -9.36 -16.69
C VAL A 88 5.26 -9.15 -15.30
N LEU A 89 6.04 -9.34 -14.25
CA LEU A 89 5.68 -9.03 -12.87
C LEU A 89 6.32 -7.70 -12.46
N GLY A 90 5.52 -6.73 -12.06
CA GLY A 90 5.96 -5.46 -11.49
C GLY A 90 5.45 -5.27 -10.06
N GLY A 91 6.04 -4.33 -9.35
CA GLY A 91 5.60 -3.95 -8.02
C GLY A 91 6.70 -3.98 -6.97
N PRO A 92 6.40 -3.59 -5.72
CA PRO A 92 7.41 -3.44 -4.69
C PRO A 92 8.08 -4.75 -4.27
N GLN A 93 7.39 -5.88 -4.38
CA GLN A 93 7.89 -7.22 -4.01
C GLN A 93 8.22 -8.11 -5.23
N ALA A 94 8.26 -7.55 -6.43
CA ALA A 94 8.42 -8.33 -7.66
C ALA A 94 9.66 -9.24 -7.66
N ARG A 95 10.74 -8.82 -7.03
CA ARG A 95 11.97 -9.60 -6.89
C ARG A 95 11.80 -10.84 -6.02
N GLU A 96 11.28 -10.62 -4.81
CA GLU A 96 11.06 -11.67 -3.81
C GLU A 96 10.04 -12.68 -4.33
N ASP A 97 8.94 -12.19 -4.87
CA ASP A 97 7.91 -13.01 -5.49
C ASP A 97 8.46 -13.82 -6.67
N TYR A 98 9.30 -13.23 -7.50
CA TYR A 98 9.90 -13.93 -8.64
C TYR A 98 10.92 -14.97 -8.23
N ARG A 99 11.81 -14.67 -7.26
CA ARG A 99 12.88 -15.55 -6.81
C ARG A 99 12.40 -16.65 -5.86
N GLY A 100 11.44 -16.33 -5.02
CA GLY A 100 11.03 -17.18 -3.90
C GLY A 100 11.95 -17.05 -2.68
N GLU A 101 11.66 -17.85 -1.67
CA GLU A 101 12.43 -17.85 -0.43
C GLU A 101 13.84 -18.45 -0.62
N PRO A 102 14.81 -18.03 0.20
CA PRO A 102 16.12 -18.66 0.24
C PRO A 102 16.02 -20.19 0.46
N ASP A 103 16.85 -20.95 -0.23
CA ASP A 103 16.91 -22.42 -0.15
C ASP A 103 15.61 -23.15 -0.56
N ALA A 104 14.67 -22.47 -1.23
CA ALA A 104 13.43 -23.07 -1.69
C ALA A 104 13.65 -24.35 -2.51
N GLY A 105 14.70 -24.39 -3.36
CA GLY A 105 15.02 -25.57 -4.16
C GLY A 105 15.35 -26.84 -3.36
N SER A 106 15.83 -26.70 -2.11
CA SER A 106 16.15 -27.82 -1.21
C SER A 106 15.06 -28.09 -0.16
N ARG A 107 14.05 -27.23 -0.04
CA ARG A 107 12.99 -27.29 0.97
C ARG A 107 11.61 -27.14 0.33
N PRO A 108 10.87 -28.23 0.15
CA PRO A 108 9.58 -28.22 -0.59
C PRO A 108 8.50 -27.35 0.07
N ASN A 109 8.61 -27.08 1.39
CA ASN A 109 7.65 -26.25 2.13
C ASN A 109 7.93 -24.74 2.02
N ARG A 110 9.02 -24.36 1.33
CA ARG A 110 9.35 -22.97 1.07
C ARG A 110 8.65 -22.46 -0.19
N PHE A 111 8.37 -21.17 -0.22
CA PHE A 111 7.84 -20.54 -1.42
C PHE A 111 8.85 -20.58 -2.56
N GLN A 112 8.50 -21.28 -3.65
CA GLN A 112 9.39 -21.57 -4.77
C GLN A 112 9.58 -20.41 -5.75
N GLY A 113 8.87 -19.30 -5.52
CA GLY A 113 8.83 -18.16 -6.43
C GLY A 113 7.92 -18.37 -7.64
N LEU A 114 7.76 -17.31 -8.41
CA LEU A 114 6.79 -17.23 -9.51
C LEU A 114 7.43 -17.30 -10.92
N ARG A 115 8.67 -17.80 -11.06
CA ARG A 115 9.35 -17.97 -12.36
C ARG A 115 8.57 -18.85 -13.35
N SER A 116 7.77 -19.78 -12.84
CA SER A 116 6.87 -20.59 -13.68
C SER A 116 5.71 -19.82 -14.27
N SER A 117 5.31 -18.71 -13.64
CA SER A 117 4.20 -17.86 -14.05
C SER A 117 4.67 -16.63 -14.83
N PHE A 118 5.85 -16.11 -14.52
CA PHE A 118 6.36 -14.87 -15.12
C PHE A 118 7.69 -15.10 -15.85
N ASP A 119 7.85 -14.41 -16.99
CA ASP A 119 9.10 -14.40 -17.76
C ASP A 119 10.05 -13.35 -17.23
N ILE A 120 9.51 -12.21 -16.81
CA ILE A 120 10.27 -11.01 -16.43
C ILE A 120 9.75 -10.52 -15.09
N ALA A 121 10.66 -10.03 -14.25
CA ALA A 121 10.30 -9.28 -13.05
C ALA A 121 10.99 -7.92 -13.04
N PHE A 122 10.24 -6.88 -12.66
CA PHE A 122 10.72 -5.51 -12.51
C PHE A 122 10.38 -4.97 -11.13
N GLN A 123 11.41 -4.69 -10.32
CA GLN A 123 11.28 -4.09 -8.99
C GLN A 123 11.89 -2.70 -8.98
N GLY A 124 11.17 -1.75 -8.41
CA GLY A 124 11.61 -0.37 -8.23
C GLY A 124 10.79 0.65 -9.00
N PRO A 125 11.24 1.91 -9.01
CA PRO A 125 10.55 3.01 -9.68
C PRO A 125 10.41 2.80 -11.19
N VAL A 126 9.21 3.01 -11.70
CA VAL A 126 8.88 2.77 -13.12
C VAL A 126 9.67 3.63 -14.12
N ASN A 127 10.16 4.79 -13.70
CA ASN A 127 11.00 5.66 -14.55
C ASN A 127 12.34 5.04 -14.98
N HIS A 128 12.70 3.90 -14.42
CA HIS A 128 13.86 3.10 -14.82
C HIS A 128 13.50 1.97 -15.80
N LEU A 129 12.22 1.78 -16.10
CA LEU A 129 11.76 0.80 -17.08
C LEU A 129 12.15 1.23 -18.49
N LYS A 130 12.66 0.28 -19.28
CA LYS A 130 13.03 0.46 -20.70
C LYS A 130 12.23 -0.52 -21.56
N PRO A 131 11.96 -0.22 -22.85
CA PRO A 131 11.26 -1.14 -23.74
C PRO A 131 11.86 -2.52 -23.82
N ASP A 132 13.20 -2.63 -23.80
CA ASP A 132 13.90 -3.91 -23.86
C ASP A 132 13.68 -4.78 -22.61
N HIS A 133 13.36 -4.15 -21.46
CA HIS A 133 13.01 -4.89 -20.24
C HIS A 133 11.70 -5.67 -20.36
N LEU A 134 10.87 -5.39 -21.36
CA LEU A 134 9.61 -6.09 -21.61
C LEU A 134 9.75 -7.24 -22.63
N LYS A 135 10.96 -7.46 -23.17
CA LYS A 135 11.19 -8.37 -24.30
C LYS A 135 12.10 -9.55 -24.03
N ILE A 136 12.90 -9.49 -22.96
CA ILE A 136 13.95 -10.50 -22.68
C ILE A 136 13.48 -11.43 -21.57
N PRO A 137 13.06 -12.68 -21.90
CA PRO A 137 12.65 -13.65 -20.89
C PRO A 137 13.79 -14.01 -19.92
N GLY A 138 13.44 -14.28 -18.67
CA GLY A 138 14.41 -14.59 -17.60
C GLY A 138 15.04 -13.37 -16.94
N MET A 139 14.66 -12.15 -17.36
CA MET A 139 15.22 -10.92 -16.82
C MET A 139 14.61 -10.59 -15.46
N LEU A 140 15.47 -10.30 -14.49
CA LEU A 140 15.11 -9.64 -13.25
C LEU A 140 15.79 -8.26 -13.25
N VAL A 141 14.96 -7.20 -13.34
CA VAL A 141 15.42 -5.82 -13.29
C VAL A 141 15.20 -5.29 -11.88
N GLU A 142 16.28 -4.93 -11.22
CA GLU A 142 16.25 -4.30 -9.89
C GLU A 142 16.69 -2.85 -10.05
N SER A 143 15.86 -1.94 -9.61
CA SER A 143 16.13 -0.51 -9.63
C SER A 143 16.05 0.06 -8.22
N PRO A 144 17.09 0.78 -7.75
CA PRO A 144 17.08 1.32 -6.40
C PRO A 144 15.98 2.38 -6.23
N TRP A 145 15.36 2.40 -5.07
CA TRP A 145 14.46 3.47 -4.68
C TRP A 145 15.21 4.78 -4.55
N THR A 146 14.69 5.82 -5.18
CA THR A 146 15.19 7.19 -5.13
C THR A 146 14.03 8.15 -4.91
N ARG A 147 14.32 9.44 -4.63
CA ARG A 147 13.29 10.47 -4.59
C ARG A 147 12.84 10.92 -5.98
N ASP A 148 13.61 10.58 -7.01
CA ASP A 148 13.24 10.87 -8.40
C ASP A 148 12.33 9.80 -8.95
N LEU A 149 11.01 9.97 -8.72
CA LEU A 149 9.95 9.07 -9.13
C LEU A 149 9.14 9.69 -10.26
N PHE A 150 8.60 8.88 -11.14
CA PHE A 150 7.53 9.28 -12.04
C PHE A 150 6.20 9.22 -11.28
N LEU A 151 5.58 10.38 -11.08
CA LEU A 151 4.35 10.54 -10.28
C LEU A 151 3.20 11.19 -11.05
N GLU A 152 3.34 11.34 -12.35
CA GLU A 152 2.22 11.69 -13.23
C GLU A 152 1.28 10.50 -13.34
N VAL A 153 0.00 10.71 -13.10
CA VAL A 153 -1.00 9.64 -13.15
C VAL A 153 -2.19 10.04 -14.01
N ASP A 154 -2.52 9.23 -14.98
CA ASP A 154 -3.82 9.29 -15.63
C ASP A 154 -4.82 8.45 -14.83
N TRP A 155 -5.60 9.11 -13.96
CA TRP A 155 -6.61 8.44 -13.14
C TRP A 155 -7.76 7.84 -13.95
N SER A 156 -7.84 8.10 -15.26
CA SER A 156 -8.87 7.57 -16.15
C SER A 156 -8.49 6.25 -16.84
N ASN A 157 -7.28 5.72 -16.63
CA ASN A 157 -6.76 4.52 -17.27
C ASN A 157 -7.06 3.22 -16.53
N LEU A 158 -7.88 3.26 -15.45
CA LEU A 158 -8.27 2.11 -14.65
C LEU A 158 -9.62 1.55 -15.09
N TYR A 159 -9.65 0.26 -15.34
CA TYR A 159 -10.83 -0.52 -15.69
C TYR A 159 -10.97 -1.69 -14.70
N LEU A 160 -12.18 -2.10 -14.40
CA LEU A 160 -12.49 -3.28 -13.62
C LEU A 160 -12.94 -4.42 -14.53
N PHE A 161 -12.58 -5.63 -14.14
CA PHE A 161 -13.05 -6.85 -14.78
C PHE A 161 -13.68 -7.78 -13.73
N SER A 162 -14.97 -8.04 -13.89
CA SER A 162 -15.72 -9.11 -13.25
C SER A 162 -16.19 -10.12 -14.30
N ASP A 163 -17.21 -9.75 -15.08
CA ASP A 163 -17.68 -10.51 -16.27
C ASP A 163 -17.26 -9.85 -17.58
N ASN A 164 -17.05 -8.55 -17.57
CA ASN A 164 -16.62 -7.74 -18.72
C ASN A 164 -15.79 -6.55 -18.23
N LEU A 165 -15.10 -5.89 -19.17
CA LEU A 165 -14.28 -4.73 -18.88
C LEU A 165 -15.15 -3.47 -18.75
N LYS A 166 -15.10 -2.79 -17.58
CA LYS A 166 -15.80 -1.54 -17.31
C LYS A 166 -14.81 -0.47 -16.84
N LYS A 167 -14.90 0.73 -17.39
CA LYS A 167 -14.11 1.86 -16.91
C LYS A 167 -14.52 2.21 -15.48
N LEU A 168 -13.54 2.40 -14.59
CA LEU A 168 -13.79 2.84 -13.22
C LEU A 168 -13.76 4.37 -13.14
N ASP A 169 -14.78 4.94 -12.51
CA ASP A 169 -14.79 6.34 -12.08
C ASP A 169 -14.10 6.43 -10.72
N VAL A 170 -12.82 6.85 -10.71
CA VAL A 170 -12.02 6.94 -9.50
C VAL A 170 -12.51 8.09 -8.64
N ARG A 171 -12.93 7.79 -7.39
CA ARG A 171 -13.44 8.76 -6.40
C ARG A 171 -12.57 8.89 -5.16
N LEU A 172 -11.60 8.01 -4.99
CA LEU A 172 -10.55 8.08 -3.98
C LEU A 172 -9.22 7.81 -4.67
N ALA A 173 -8.32 8.78 -4.65
CA ALA A 173 -7.00 8.66 -5.24
C ALA A 173 -5.91 8.43 -4.18
N GLN A 174 -4.65 8.38 -4.60
CA GLN A 174 -3.49 8.28 -3.72
C GLN A 174 -2.45 9.34 -4.10
N VAL A 175 -1.83 9.96 -3.11
CA VAL A 175 -0.77 10.97 -3.26
C VAL A 175 0.44 10.54 -2.43
N LEU A 176 1.58 10.36 -3.05
CA LEU A 176 2.81 10.00 -2.36
C LEU A 176 3.47 11.24 -1.78
N ASN A 177 3.59 11.32 -0.46
CA ASN A 177 4.25 12.41 0.26
C ASN A 177 5.62 11.99 0.81
N ALA A 178 5.76 10.75 1.27
CA ALA A 178 7.01 10.21 1.79
C ALA A 178 7.29 8.80 1.25
N ILE A 179 8.56 8.45 1.18
CA ILE A 179 8.99 7.09 0.83
C ILE A 179 9.57 6.42 2.05
N GLY A 180 8.93 5.33 2.45
CA GLY A 180 9.31 4.54 3.61
C GLY A 180 8.87 5.14 4.93
N CYS A 181 9.18 4.44 6.03
CA CYS A 181 8.74 4.79 7.38
C CYS A 181 9.94 5.22 8.24
N PRO A 182 9.87 6.36 8.97
CA PRO A 182 10.94 6.79 9.87
C PRO A 182 11.28 5.76 10.96
N HIS A 183 10.32 4.94 11.39
CA HIS A 183 10.55 3.87 12.35
C HIS A 183 11.52 2.80 11.80
N ALA A 184 11.55 2.61 10.47
CA ALA A 184 12.48 1.71 9.79
C ALA A 184 13.93 2.20 9.72
N LYS A 185 14.23 3.43 10.16
CA LYS A 185 15.62 3.93 10.28
C LYS A 185 16.43 3.18 11.34
N LYS A 186 15.76 2.66 12.37
CA LYS A 186 16.38 1.97 13.50
C LYS A 186 16.19 0.47 13.38
N SER A 187 17.21 -0.29 13.75
CA SER A 187 17.06 -1.72 13.99
C SER A 187 16.38 -1.94 15.33
N HIS A 188 15.40 -2.82 15.34
CA HIS A 188 14.69 -3.28 16.52
C HIS A 188 15.00 -4.75 16.74
N THR A 189 15.05 -5.17 17.99
CA THR A 189 15.27 -6.57 18.36
C THR A 189 14.10 -7.01 19.22
N ALA A 190 13.54 -8.16 18.91
CA ALA A 190 12.56 -8.85 19.75
C ALA A 190 13.02 -10.26 20.06
N THR A 191 12.80 -10.71 21.29
CA THR A 191 12.97 -12.11 21.66
C THR A 191 11.61 -12.78 21.60
N LEU A 192 11.46 -13.74 20.69
CA LEU A 192 10.24 -14.49 20.48
C LEU A 192 10.33 -15.85 21.14
N PRO A 193 9.51 -16.14 22.15
CA PRO A 193 9.42 -17.48 22.71
C PRO A 193 8.79 -18.43 21.66
N PRO A 194 9.00 -19.74 21.79
CA PRO A 194 8.25 -20.69 20.98
C PRO A 194 6.75 -20.52 21.26
N PRO A 195 5.91 -20.55 20.20
CA PRO A 195 4.45 -20.57 20.37
C PRO A 195 3.99 -21.70 21.29
N ASP A 196 2.89 -21.53 22.03
CA ASP A 196 2.42 -22.48 23.02
C ASP A 196 2.33 -23.92 22.52
N HIS A 197 1.82 -24.11 21.31
CA HIS A 197 1.69 -25.43 20.68
C HIS A 197 3.04 -26.10 20.33
N LEU A 198 4.14 -25.38 20.48
CA LEU A 198 5.51 -25.84 20.19
C LEU A 198 6.42 -25.85 21.45
N ARG A 199 5.94 -25.38 22.61
CA ARG A 199 6.76 -25.26 23.85
C ARG A 199 7.39 -26.61 24.24
N ASP A 200 6.62 -27.69 24.16
CA ASP A 200 7.08 -29.02 24.55
C ASP A 200 8.07 -29.66 23.58
N ARG A 201 8.36 -28.99 22.45
CA ARG A 201 9.30 -29.49 21.44
C ARG A 201 10.75 -29.09 21.67
N GLY A 202 11.05 -28.40 22.78
CA GLY A 202 12.40 -27.95 23.11
C GLY A 202 12.96 -26.91 22.12
N ILE A 203 12.09 -26.16 21.44
CA ILE A 203 12.48 -25.08 20.54
C ILE A 203 12.97 -23.91 21.39
N PRO A 204 14.19 -23.39 21.18
CA PRO A 204 14.68 -22.25 21.95
C PRO A 204 13.96 -20.95 21.55
N GLU A 205 14.05 -19.97 22.42
CA GLU A 205 13.69 -18.59 22.08
C GLU A 205 14.50 -18.11 20.89
N MET A 206 13.89 -17.29 20.06
CA MET A 206 14.47 -16.78 18.82
C MET A 206 14.65 -15.27 18.90
N GLU A 207 15.87 -14.77 18.76
CA GLU A 207 16.13 -13.36 18.59
C GLU A 207 15.86 -12.96 17.13
N VAL A 208 14.95 -12.02 16.92
CA VAL A 208 14.63 -11.45 15.61
C VAL A 208 15.09 -10.01 15.56
N ARG A 209 15.85 -9.67 14.53
CA ARG A 209 16.23 -8.29 14.21
C ARG A 209 15.46 -7.80 13.00
N SER A 210 14.81 -6.65 13.11
CA SER A 210 14.06 -6.01 12.03
C SER A 210 14.39 -4.53 11.93
N LYS A 211 14.32 -3.99 10.72
CA LYS A 211 14.22 -2.55 10.50
C LYS A 211 12.74 -2.17 10.50
N GLY A 212 12.30 -1.47 11.57
CA GLY A 212 10.88 -1.17 11.77
C GLY A 212 10.09 -2.37 12.31
N CYS A 213 8.79 -2.37 12.07
CA CYS A 213 7.90 -3.45 12.50
C CYS A 213 8.16 -4.73 11.71
N ILE A 214 8.15 -5.90 12.37
CA ILE A 214 8.52 -7.18 11.73
C ILE A 214 7.55 -7.66 10.65
N PHE A 215 6.34 -7.14 10.63
CA PHE A 215 5.28 -7.48 9.68
C PHE A 215 5.18 -6.51 8.50
N CYS A 216 5.98 -5.42 8.49
CA CYS A 216 5.77 -4.30 7.59
C CYS A 216 6.68 -4.37 6.35
N ASP A 217 6.06 -4.54 5.18
CA ASP A 217 6.76 -4.59 3.90
C ASP A 217 7.43 -3.26 3.51
N VAL A 218 6.86 -2.12 3.95
CA VAL A 218 7.42 -0.79 3.66
C VAL A 218 8.88 -0.67 4.11
N ALA A 219 9.23 -1.26 5.24
CA ALA A 219 10.59 -1.25 5.76
C ALA A 219 11.55 -2.13 4.96
N TRP A 220 11.06 -3.26 4.46
CA TRP A 220 11.84 -4.22 3.68
C TRP A 220 12.06 -3.76 2.24
N ASP A 221 10.99 -3.29 1.59
CA ASP A 221 11.01 -3.00 0.16
C ASP A 221 11.65 -1.66 -0.16
N LYS A 222 11.40 -0.65 0.68
CA LYS A 222 11.73 0.75 0.36
C LYS A 222 12.74 1.35 1.32
N GLY A 223 12.82 0.85 2.55
CA GLY A 223 13.60 1.50 3.60
C GLY A 223 13.00 2.86 3.98
N TYR A 224 13.87 3.86 4.17
CA TYR A 224 13.44 5.23 4.46
C TYR A 224 14.22 6.24 3.61
N HIS A 225 13.51 6.96 2.75
CA HIS A 225 14.05 8.03 1.90
C HIS A 225 13.52 9.42 2.29
N GLY A 226 12.46 9.47 3.10
CA GLY A 226 11.86 10.70 3.64
C GLY A 226 10.88 11.37 2.71
N LEU A 227 10.57 12.62 3.03
CA LEU A 227 9.59 13.41 2.29
C LEU A 227 10.08 13.68 0.86
N LEU A 228 9.14 13.70 -0.07
CA LEU A 228 9.34 14.22 -1.42
C LEU A 228 9.42 15.76 -1.38
N ASP A 229 9.96 16.31 -2.47
CA ASP A 229 9.92 17.76 -2.66
C ASP A 229 8.46 18.22 -2.76
N ARG A 230 8.13 19.30 -2.06
CA ARG A 230 6.77 19.79 -1.93
C ARG A 230 6.10 20.11 -3.27
N SER A 231 6.86 20.68 -4.22
CA SER A 231 6.39 20.93 -5.58
C SER A 231 5.90 19.66 -6.28
N ARG A 232 6.53 18.52 -6.02
CA ARG A 232 6.15 17.22 -6.60
C ARG A 232 4.87 16.68 -5.98
N VAL A 233 4.69 16.88 -4.66
CA VAL A 233 3.44 16.51 -3.97
C VAL A 233 2.29 17.38 -4.47
N LEU A 234 2.51 18.69 -4.58
CA LEU A 234 1.55 19.63 -5.13
C LEU A 234 1.14 19.27 -6.56
N SER A 235 2.09 18.96 -7.44
CA SER A 235 1.80 18.53 -8.82
C SER A 235 0.93 17.26 -8.89
N GLN A 236 1.13 16.30 -7.97
CA GLN A 236 0.25 15.14 -7.87
C GLN A 236 -1.18 15.56 -7.49
N ILE A 237 -1.33 16.46 -6.52
CA ILE A 237 -2.64 16.95 -6.06
C ILE A 237 -3.34 17.74 -7.16
N GLU A 238 -2.62 18.60 -7.88
CA GLU A 238 -3.15 19.33 -9.04
C GLU A 238 -3.66 18.38 -10.14
N GLY A 239 -2.98 17.24 -10.34
CA GLY A 239 -3.35 16.19 -11.29
C GLY A 239 -4.53 15.30 -10.86
N LEU A 240 -5.06 15.43 -9.65
CA LEU A 240 -6.22 14.65 -9.19
C LEU A 240 -7.49 15.04 -9.96
N PRO A 241 -8.41 14.10 -10.18
CA PRO A 241 -9.75 14.42 -10.68
C PRO A 241 -10.48 15.41 -9.76
N GLU A 242 -11.47 16.08 -10.33
CA GLU A 242 -12.30 17.03 -9.59
C GLU A 242 -13.76 16.60 -9.59
N SER A 243 -14.41 16.87 -8.47
CA SER A 243 -15.85 16.76 -8.31
C SER A 243 -16.36 18.00 -7.58
N GLU A 244 -17.40 18.63 -8.10
CA GLU A 244 -18.03 19.84 -7.51
C GLU A 244 -17.04 20.99 -7.23
N GLY A 245 -16.03 21.14 -8.12
CA GLY A 245 -15.01 22.20 -7.99
C GLY A 245 -13.99 21.98 -6.90
N ARG A 246 -13.86 20.76 -6.39
CA ARG A 246 -12.84 20.31 -5.42
C ARG A 246 -12.12 19.08 -5.94
N LYS A 247 -10.87 18.87 -5.55
CA LYS A 247 -10.19 17.62 -5.76
C LYS A 247 -10.90 16.50 -5.01
N ILE A 248 -11.04 15.32 -5.65
CA ILE A 248 -11.62 14.15 -4.99
C ILE A 248 -10.81 13.80 -3.74
N PRO A 249 -11.39 13.07 -2.77
CA PRO A 249 -10.66 12.54 -1.63
C PRO A 249 -9.42 11.77 -2.07
N PHE A 250 -8.34 11.86 -1.30
CA PHE A 250 -7.13 11.07 -1.55
C PHE A 250 -6.49 10.59 -0.26
N GLU A 251 -5.84 9.43 -0.35
CA GLU A 251 -4.98 8.90 0.69
C GLU A 251 -3.58 9.51 0.53
N LEU A 252 -3.09 10.17 1.57
CA LEU A 252 -1.73 10.67 1.63
C LEU A 252 -0.80 9.55 2.11
N ILE A 253 0.04 9.05 1.22
CA ILE A 253 1.00 7.98 1.53
C ILE A 253 2.18 8.58 2.28
N ASP A 254 2.09 8.54 3.61
CA ASP A 254 3.09 8.97 4.58
C ASP A 254 2.74 8.35 5.93
N GLU A 255 3.70 7.73 6.59
CA GLU A 255 3.50 7.09 7.90
C GLU A 255 3.56 8.08 9.08
N PHE A 256 4.08 9.30 8.85
CA PHE A 256 4.24 10.37 9.82
C PHE A 256 3.78 11.72 9.24
N PRO A 257 2.49 11.86 8.86
CA PRO A 257 2.02 12.99 8.07
C PRO A 257 1.81 14.29 8.84
N ILE A 258 1.62 14.26 10.17
CA ILE A 258 1.08 15.40 10.93
C ILE A 258 1.88 16.68 10.73
N ARG A 259 3.20 16.61 10.81
CA ARG A 259 4.08 17.78 10.66
C ARG A 259 4.14 18.34 9.24
N SER A 260 3.97 17.49 8.24
CA SER A 260 4.08 17.90 6.83
C SER A 260 2.75 18.39 6.25
N LEU A 261 1.64 17.98 6.84
CA LEU A 261 0.31 18.16 6.26
C LEU A 261 -0.21 19.60 6.35
N GLY A 262 -0.01 20.30 7.48
CA GLY A 262 -0.42 21.71 7.62
C GLY A 262 0.20 22.60 6.53
N PRO A 263 1.54 22.65 6.41
CA PRO A 263 2.20 23.35 5.32
C PRO A 263 1.78 22.91 3.90
N LEU A 264 1.40 21.65 3.70
CA LEU A 264 0.90 21.17 2.42
C LEU A 264 -0.48 21.76 2.09
N ILE A 265 -1.41 21.79 3.05
CA ILE A 265 -2.73 22.40 2.88
C ILE A 265 -2.61 23.90 2.53
N GLU A 266 -1.73 24.63 3.21
CA GLU A 266 -1.47 26.04 2.91
C GLU A 266 -0.93 26.26 1.50
N ASP A 267 0.00 25.40 1.06
CA ASP A 267 0.57 25.49 -0.29
C ASP A 267 -0.49 25.22 -1.36
N VAL A 268 -1.29 24.17 -1.17
CA VAL A 268 -2.40 23.83 -2.06
C VAL A 268 -3.41 24.98 -2.16
N ALA A 269 -3.78 25.57 -1.03
CA ALA A 269 -4.69 26.71 -0.98
C ALA A 269 -4.13 27.95 -1.70
N ARG A 270 -2.82 28.24 -1.53
CA ARG A 270 -2.15 29.35 -2.23
C ARG A 270 -2.13 29.17 -3.76
N HIS A 271 -2.16 27.93 -4.26
CA HIS A 271 -2.29 27.64 -5.69
C HIS A 271 -3.74 27.63 -6.19
N GLY A 272 -4.70 28.00 -5.32
CA GLY A 272 -6.12 28.09 -5.67
C GLY A 272 -6.80 26.71 -5.81
N VAL A 273 -6.15 25.64 -5.38
CA VAL A 273 -6.68 24.28 -5.41
C VAL A 273 -7.55 24.04 -4.17
N ARG A 274 -8.76 23.55 -4.36
CA ARG A 274 -9.69 23.23 -3.28
C ARG A 274 -9.71 21.74 -3.01
N LEU A 275 -9.44 21.34 -1.79
CA LEU A 275 -9.48 19.93 -1.34
C LEU A 275 -10.85 19.60 -0.75
N SER A 276 -11.26 18.34 -0.82
CA SER A 276 -12.44 17.82 -0.14
C SER A 276 -12.04 17.08 1.15
N GLN A 277 -11.21 16.07 1.04
CA GLN A 277 -10.81 15.19 2.15
C GLN A 277 -9.42 14.61 1.92
N ILE A 278 -8.66 14.49 3.01
CA ILE A 278 -7.36 13.82 3.05
C ILE A 278 -7.48 12.62 3.99
N ASN A 279 -7.21 11.43 3.46
CA ASN A 279 -7.16 10.19 4.24
C ASN A 279 -5.73 9.92 4.67
N LEU A 280 -5.54 9.58 5.93
CA LEU A 280 -4.24 9.32 6.54
C LEU A 280 -4.18 7.88 7.06
N VAL A 281 -3.07 7.22 6.78
CA VAL A 281 -2.62 6.06 7.54
C VAL A 281 -1.52 6.55 8.47
N CYS A 282 -1.68 6.39 9.78
CA CYS A 282 -0.83 7.07 10.74
C CYS A 282 -0.41 6.12 11.88
N ARG A 283 0.77 6.37 12.42
CA ARG A 283 1.24 5.68 13.62
C ARG A 283 0.77 6.41 14.88
N VAL A 284 0.54 5.64 15.95
CA VAL A 284 0.17 6.16 17.28
C VAL A 284 1.20 7.15 17.81
N ASP A 285 2.48 6.85 17.66
CA ASP A 285 3.59 7.69 18.14
C ASP A 285 3.68 9.03 17.41
N ASP A 286 3.26 9.14 16.14
CA ASP A 286 3.15 10.43 15.45
C ASP A 286 2.05 11.30 16.05
N ILE A 287 0.86 10.75 16.29
CA ILE A 287 -0.27 11.47 16.91
C ILE A 287 0.10 11.96 18.31
N ASN A 288 0.74 11.11 19.12
CA ASN A 288 1.12 11.46 20.48
C ASN A 288 2.22 12.53 20.54
N ALA A 289 3.23 12.40 19.66
CA ALA A 289 4.36 13.33 19.63
C ALA A 289 3.97 14.72 19.10
N HIS A 290 2.94 14.80 18.24
CA HIS A 290 2.54 16.03 17.54
C HIS A 290 1.09 16.43 17.81
N SER A 291 0.60 16.20 19.04
CA SER A 291 -0.80 16.47 19.39
C SER A 291 -1.19 17.98 19.35
N SER A 292 -0.23 18.89 19.60
CA SER A 292 -0.42 20.33 19.43
C SER A 292 -0.52 20.72 17.96
N GLU A 293 0.43 20.24 17.16
CA GLU A 293 0.47 20.46 15.71
C GLU A 293 -0.77 19.88 15.02
N LEU A 294 -1.29 18.76 15.52
CA LEU A 294 -2.55 18.19 15.05
C LEU A 294 -3.74 19.11 15.33
N SER A 295 -3.78 19.78 16.49
CA SER A 295 -4.84 20.78 16.78
C SER A 295 -4.77 21.98 15.82
N ASP A 296 -3.57 22.47 15.54
CA ASP A 296 -3.34 23.57 14.59
C ASP A 296 -3.69 23.15 13.16
N LEU A 297 -3.28 21.96 12.76
CA LEU A 297 -3.65 21.34 11.48
C LEU A 297 -5.17 21.27 11.30
N LEU A 298 -5.89 20.80 12.32
CA LEU A 298 -7.37 20.71 12.25
C LEU A 298 -8.04 22.08 12.21
N SER A 299 -7.47 23.09 12.86
CA SER A 299 -7.93 24.47 12.76
C SER A 299 -7.75 25.01 11.34
N LEU A 300 -6.63 24.71 10.71
CA LEU A 300 -6.35 25.06 9.32
C LEU A 300 -7.28 24.31 8.36
N ALA A 301 -7.46 23.01 8.56
CA ALA A 301 -8.36 22.18 7.77
C ALA A 301 -9.81 22.70 7.83
N MET A 302 -10.27 23.10 9.01
CA MET A 302 -11.57 23.74 9.20
C MET A 302 -11.66 25.08 8.45
N HIS A 303 -10.61 25.90 8.47
CA HIS A 303 -10.57 27.17 7.74
C HIS A 303 -10.73 27.00 6.23
N HIS A 304 -10.11 25.95 5.66
CA HIS A 304 -10.19 25.63 4.23
C HIS A 304 -11.31 24.65 3.86
N ASP A 305 -12.14 24.27 4.83
CA ASP A 305 -13.25 23.29 4.68
C ASP A 305 -12.74 21.95 4.10
N VAL A 306 -11.66 21.43 4.67
CA VAL A 306 -11.04 20.13 4.34
C VAL A 306 -11.31 19.14 5.46
N LYS A 307 -11.72 17.93 5.12
CA LYS A 307 -11.87 16.84 6.10
C LYS A 307 -10.56 16.06 6.23
N ILE A 308 -10.17 15.72 7.45
CA ILE A 308 -9.03 14.86 7.76
C ILE A 308 -9.56 13.55 8.32
N LEU A 309 -9.41 12.47 7.54
CA LEU A 309 -9.82 11.14 7.96
C LEU A 309 -8.57 10.32 8.33
N PHE A 310 -8.43 9.94 9.59
CA PHE A 310 -7.52 8.87 9.99
C PHE A 310 -8.11 7.53 9.56
N ALA A 311 -7.90 7.18 8.29
CA ALA A 311 -8.46 6.00 7.67
C ALA A 311 -7.98 4.71 8.36
N SER A 312 -6.70 4.71 8.80
CA SER A 312 -6.17 3.66 9.67
C SER A 312 -5.14 4.22 10.64
N ILE A 313 -5.24 3.83 11.89
CA ILE A 313 -4.20 4.05 12.90
C ILE A 313 -3.64 2.70 13.29
N GLY A 314 -2.33 2.57 13.21
CA GLY A 314 -1.64 1.30 13.45
C GLY A 314 -1.58 0.96 14.94
N PHE A 315 -2.67 0.43 15.49
CA PHE A 315 -2.73 -0.11 16.85
C PHE A 315 -2.09 -1.48 16.95
N GLU A 316 -2.37 -2.37 16.03
CA GLU A 316 -1.89 -3.74 15.84
C GLU A 316 -2.29 -4.71 16.97
N SER A 317 -2.18 -4.32 18.26
CA SER A 317 -2.57 -5.11 19.42
C SER A 317 -2.82 -4.22 20.64
N PHE A 318 -3.63 -4.69 21.58
CA PHE A 318 -3.80 -4.11 22.93
C PHE A 318 -3.10 -4.94 24.01
N ALA A 319 -2.03 -5.64 23.67
CA ALA A 319 -1.16 -6.32 24.61
C ALA A 319 0.29 -5.87 24.40
N ASP A 320 0.95 -5.31 25.42
CA ASP A 320 2.32 -4.81 25.33
C ASP A 320 3.31 -5.89 24.88
N ARG A 321 3.11 -7.13 25.32
CA ARG A 321 3.90 -8.28 24.91
C ARG A 321 3.84 -8.48 23.38
N MET A 322 2.65 -8.41 22.78
CA MET A 322 2.50 -8.55 21.34
C MET A 322 3.11 -7.34 20.59
N LEU A 323 2.89 -6.12 21.07
CA LEU A 323 3.50 -4.91 20.48
C LEU A 323 5.04 -5.00 20.48
N SER A 324 5.62 -5.58 21.54
CA SER A 324 7.06 -5.87 21.62
C SER A 324 7.49 -6.93 20.58
N TYR A 325 6.75 -8.04 20.46
CA TYR A 325 7.04 -9.08 19.45
C TYR A 325 6.98 -8.55 18.03
N LEU A 326 6.04 -7.65 17.77
CA LEU A 326 5.88 -6.99 16.46
C LEU A 326 6.93 -5.89 16.21
N CYS A 327 7.82 -5.60 17.15
CA CYS A 327 8.74 -4.46 17.09
C CYS A 327 8.01 -3.13 16.79
N LYS A 328 6.80 -2.94 17.32
CA LYS A 328 5.97 -1.77 17.02
C LYS A 328 6.52 -0.49 17.65
N GLY A 329 7.20 -0.60 18.79
CA GLY A 329 7.85 0.53 19.48
C GLY A 329 6.88 1.49 20.19
N ILE A 330 5.66 1.02 20.48
CA ILE A 330 4.65 1.70 21.29
C ILE A 330 4.12 0.76 22.37
N THR A 331 3.43 1.33 23.37
CA THR A 331 2.76 0.61 24.44
C THR A 331 1.24 0.75 24.35
N VAL A 332 0.52 -0.04 25.14
CA VAL A 332 -0.94 0.09 25.29
C VAL A 332 -1.29 1.48 25.86
N ASP A 333 -0.50 2.00 26.79
CA ASP A 333 -0.68 3.37 27.33
C ASP A 333 -0.52 4.45 26.24
N ASP A 334 0.37 4.23 25.27
CA ASP A 334 0.48 5.12 24.11
C ASP A 334 -0.79 5.09 23.25
N ILE A 335 -1.39 3.93 23.07
CA ILE A 335 -2.64 3.76 22.34
C ILE A 335 -3.79 4.47 23.06
N VAL A 336 -3.93 4.27 24.36
CA VAL A 336 -4.96 4.94 25.18
C VAL A 336 -4.83 6.46 25.06
N ARG A 337 -3.61 6.99 25.23
CA ARG A 337 -3.30 8.41 25.10
C ARG A 337 -3.64 8.99 23.72
N CYS A 338 -3.37 8.22 22.68
CA CYS A 338 -3.74 8.58 21.31
C CYS A 338 -5.26 8.68 21.15
N VAL A 339 -6.01 7.69 21.62
CA VAL A 339 -7.48 7.67 21.55
C VAL A 339 -8.09 8.82 22.35
N GLU A 340 -7.58 9.09 23.55
CA GLU A 340 -8.03 10.26 24.36
C GLU A 340 -7.79 11.60 23.66
N THR A 341 -6.63 11.73 23.00
CA THR A 341 -6.30 12.92 22.20
C THR A 341 -7.29 13.10 21.05
N LEU A 342 -7.57 12.05 20.30
CA LEU A 342 -8.55 12.10 19.21
C LEU A 342 -9.96 12.38 19.70
N ARG A 343 -10.41 11.76 20.81
CA ARG A 343 -11.71 12.02 21.43
C ARG A 343 -11.85 13.50 21.81
N ARG A 344 -10.82 14.08 22.46
CA ARG A 344 -10.80 15.50 22.85
C ARG A 344 -10.86 16.44 21.65
N LEU A 345 -10.07 16.17 20.62
CA LEU A 345 -10.05 16.97 19.39
C LEU A 345 -11.36 16.86 18.62
N LYS A 346 -11.99 15.68 18.59
CA LYS A 346 -13.29 15.48 17.93
C LYS A 346 -14.40 16.36 18.50
N LEU A 347 -14.38 16.66 19.80
CA LEU A 347 -15.35 17.57 20.41
C LEU A 347 -15.29 19.00 19.83
N ARG A 348 -14.10 19.42 19.37
CA ARG A 348 -13.88 20.74 18.76
C ARG A 348 -14.04 20.72 17.24
N PHE A 349 -13.64 19.63 16.58
CA PHE A 349 -13.56 19.52 15.13
C PHE A 349 -14.50 18.43 14.60
N VAL A 350 -15.79 18.52 14.98
CA VAL A 350 -16.80 17.46 14.74
C VAL A 350 -16.87 17.02 13.28
N GLU A 351 -16.87 17.99 12.34
CA GLU A 351 -17.05 17.72 10.91
C GLU A 351 -15.71 17.51 10.15
N HIS A 352 -14.58 17.94 10.74
CA HIS A 352 -13.30 17.99 10.05
C HIS A 352 -12.30 16.93 10.52
N LEU A 353 -12.47 16.36 11.73
CA LEU A 353 -11.73 15.20 12.20
C LEU A 353 -12.59 13.94 12.13
N LEU A 354 -12.20 13.00 11.29
CA LEU A 354 -12.86 11.72 11.10
C LEU A 354 -11.89 10.59 11.51
N TYR A 355 -12.35 9.62 12.31
CA TYR A 355 -11.53 8.48 12.72
C TYR A 355 -12.36 7.27 13.19
N ARG A 356 -13.69 7.36 13.15
CA ARG A 356 -14.58 6.29 13.57
C ARG A 356 -14.92 5.38 12.40
N ARG A 357 -15.34 4.18 12.69
CA ARG A 357 -15.75 3.20 11.68
C ARG A 357 -16.90 3.69 10.81
N ASP A 358 -17.89 4.33 11.42
CA ASP A 358 -19.03 4.93 10.72
C ASP A 358 -18.65 6.16 9.86
N GLU A 359 -17.47 6.71 10.08
CA GLU A 359 -16.89 7.81 9.30
C GLU A 359 -15.94 7.33 8.19
N GLY A 360 -15.74 6.01 8.04
CA GLY A 360 -14.89 5.40 7.01
C GLY A 360 -13.50 4.94 7.49
N ALA A 361 -13.20 5.00 8.81
CA ALA A 361 -11.95 4.47 9.33
C ALA A 361 -12.02 2.94 9.53
N ASN A 362 -10.87 2.28 9.35
CA ASN A 362 -10.70 0.86 9.61
C ASN A 362 -9.37 0.60 10.32
N HIS A 363 -9.42 0.57 11.65
CA HIS A 363 -8.24 0.31 12.49
C HIS A 363 -8.07 -1.20 12.66
N GLY A 364 -7.01 -1.74 12.06
CA GLY A 364 -6.76 -3.17 12.05
C GLY A 364 -5.99 -3.68 13.27
N PHE A 365 -6.18 -4.98 13.54
CA PHE A 365 -5.36 -5.76 14.46
C PHE A 365 -4.66 -6.88 13.71
N ILE A 366 -3.45 -7.21 14.13
CA ILE A 366 -2.73 -8.37 13.60
C ILE A 366 -3.15 -9.59 14.41
N ARG A 367 -4.14 -10.32 13.91
CA ARG A 367 -4.67 -11.55 14.51
C ARG A 367 -5.23 -12.50 13.43
N PRO A 368 -5.18 -13.83 13.64
CA PRO A 368 -4.47 -14.50 14.73
C PRO A 368 -2.95 -14.51 14.54
N THR A 369 -2.21 -14.57 15.64
CA THR A 369 -0.77 -14.80 15.63
C THR A 369 -0.43 -16.13 16.29
N PRO A 370 0.74 -16.75 16.03
CA PRO A 370 1.16 -17.96 16.73
C PRO A 370 1.33 -17.79 18.25
N TRP A 371 1.39 -16.58 18.74
CA TRP A 371 1.59 -16.22 20.15
C TRP A 371 0.32 -15.74 20.85
N ASP A 372 -0.85 -15.83 20.21
CA ASP A 372 -2.14 -15.53 20.84
C ASP A 372 -2.48 -16.60 21.86
N ASP A 373 -2.18 -16.36 23.13
CA ASP A 373 -2.57 -17.21 24.24
C ASP A 373 -3.78 -16.66 25.01
N GLY A 374 -4.33 -17.46 25.94
CA GLY A 374 -5.53 -17.08 26.69
C GLY A 374 -5.32 -15.89 27.64
N GLU A 375 -4.07 -15.60 28.05
CA GLU A 375 -3.75 -14.43 28.87
C GLU A 375 -3.76 -13.17 28.01
N MET A 376 -3.08 -13.19 26.87
CA MET A 376 -3.03 -12.07 25.91
C MET A 376 -4.42 -11.73 25.39
N LEU A 377 -5.27 -12.73 25.15
CA LEU A 377 -6.66 -12.50 24.71
C LEU A 377 -7.45 -11.76 25.79
N ARG A 378 -7.27 -12.12 27.08
CA ARG A 378 -7.93 -11.40 28.19
C ARG A 378 -7.40 -9.99 28.35
N GLU A 379 -6.08 -9.74 28.18
CA GLU A 379 -5.51 -8.39 28.18
C GLU A 379 -6.15 -7.52 27.10
N ILE A 380 -6.25 -8.03 25.88
CA ILE A 380 -6.85 -7.32 24.74
C ILE A 380 -8.32 -7.00 25.02
N ASP A 381 -9.10 -8.00 25.44
CA ASP A 381 -10.53 -7.82 25.73
C ASP A 381 -10.76 -6.79 26.85
N THR A 382 -9.94 -6.84 27.90
CA THR A 382 -10.03 -5.85 29.01
C THR A 382 -9.74 -4.43 28.54
N THR A 383 -8.75 -4.26 27.68
CA THR A 383 -8.34 -2.92 27.18
C THR A 383 -9.36 -2.33 26.20
N ILE A 384 -10.01 -3.14 25.37
CA ILE A 384 -11.03 -2.68 24.42
C ILE A 384 -12.25 -2.07 25.13
N PHE A 385 -12.56 -2.51 26.35
CA PHE A 385 -13.69 -1.99 27.13
C PHE A 385 -13.36 -0.75 27.99
N LEU A 386 -12.09 -0.32 28.06
CA LEU A 386 -11.67 0.92 28.72
C LEU A 386 -11.70 2.11 27.75
#